data_07dfba3d4d51dbe2a7ce1a153ad3b9f7
#
_entry.id   07dfba3d4d51dbe2a7ce1a153ad3b9f7
#
_cell.length_a   1.000
_cell.length_b   1.000
_cell.length_c   1.000
_cell.angle_alpha   90.00
_cell.angle_beta   90.00
_cell.angle_gamma   90.00
#
_symmetry.space_group_name_H-M   'P 1'
#
loop_
_entity.id
_entity.type
_entity.pdbx_description
1 polymer ?
#
loop_
_entity_poly.entity_id
_entity_poly.type
_entity_poly.pdbx_seq_one_letter_code
_entity_poly.pdbx_strand_id
1 'polypeptide(L)'
;MDVRGAVSDLLFEGRVLRRAGVVGPMRPDKALRVGSTFLRWGASPATGVAVASIEHPHEIAILDERGSLTWQRLHQRSNALAHSFEALGIGAGDGIGVMARNHRGFLETTLAAAKLGASALYLNTMFAGPQLVEVMKREGPKALVYDEEFEELLAGVEPGVERIVAWHDGASPAGAVTVEQLIAQGDPSDLAPPVDKPRFVILTSGTTGTPKGAQRSSPDGLMTLASLLDMIPYRSGSTMMIAAPLFHSWGFLHFVVSLPTNSTMVLRRRFDPEETLKAIEGTRADVLAVVPVMIQRILGLSDEVLGRYRLPTLKIAALSGSALPGELATLWMDRFGDNIYNLYGSTEVSFATIATPADLRAAPGTAGRPPRGTTVRLFDEAGEEVPQGAVGRIFVGNDMKMEGYTGGGNKEVIDGLLSSGDVGHFDPDGRLFVDGRDDEMIVSGGENVFPREVEDLLADLDGVAEAAVIGVDDEKFGQRLKAFVVLEDGAALTEADLGAHVKANLASYKTPREVEFLDELPRNATGKVLKRELRARETNGRGAQ
;
A
#
# COMPACT_ATOMS: atom_id res chain seq x y z
N MET A 1 -30.43 -14.60 11.19
CA MET A 1 -29.90 -13.95 9.98
C MET A 1 -30.83 -12.78 9.66
N ASP A 2 -30.32 -11.55 9.63
CA ASP A 2 -31.15 -10.37 9.23
C ASP A 2 -31.34 -10.39 7.72
N VAL A 3 -32.47 -10.94 7.28
CA VAL A 3 -32.83 -11.07 5.85
C VAL A 3 -32.92 -9.69 5.17
N ARG A 4 -33.34 -8.64 5.90
CA ARG A 4 -33.43 -7.27 5.34
C ARG A 4 -32.04 -6.68 5.11
N GLY A 5 -31.11 -6.90 6.03
CA GLY A 5 -29.72 -6.52 5.88
C GLY A 5 -29.08 -7.20 4.67
N ALA A 6 -29.19 -8.52 4.57
CA ALA A 6 -28.63 -9.30 3.46
C ALA A 6 -29.17 -8.88 2.08
N VAL A 7 -30.48 -8.58 1.97
CA VAL A 7 -31.09 -8.06 0.72
C VAL A 7 -30.57 -6.66 0.40
N SER A 8 -30.42 -5.79 1.41
CA SER A 8 -29.85 -4.43 1.22
C SER A 8 -28.41 -4.49 0.71
N ASP A 9 -27.62 -5.42 1.22
CA ASP A 9 -26.22 -5.60 0.83
C ASP A 9 -26.12 -6.11 -0.62
N LEU A 10 -26.90 -7.11 -0.98
CA LEU A 10 -26.94 -7.63 -2.36
C LEU A 10 -27.37 -6.57 -3.38
N LEU A 11 -28.35 -5.74 -3.04
CA LEU A 11 -28.81 -4.62 -3.90
C LEU A 11 -27.71 -3.54 -4.03
N PHE A 12 -26.99 -3.25 -2.95
CA PHE A 12 -25.89 -2.32 -2.95
C PHE A 12 -24.75 -2.84 -3.85
N GLU A 13 -24.28 -4.07 -3.64
CA GLU A 13 -23.25 -4.71 -4.46
C GLU A 13 -23.62 -4.68 -5.95
N GLY A 14 -24.81 -5.17 -6.30
CA GLY A 14 -25.26 -5.22 -7.69
C GLY A 14 -25.31 -3.83 -8.35
N ARG A 15 -25.77 -2.81 -7.62
CA ARG A 15 -25.82 -1.42 -8.12
C ARG A 15 -24.40 -0.86 -8.35
N VAL A 16 -23.50 -1.04 -7.39
CA VAL A 16 -22.14 -0.49 -7.47
C VAL A 16 -21.33 -1.20 -8.55
N LEU A 17 -21.33 -2.53 -8.59
CA LEU A 17 -20.60 -3.31 -9.58
C LEU A 17 -21.09 -3.03 -11.01
N ARG A 18 -22.41 -2.83 -11.19
CA ARG A 18 -22.97 -2.40 -12.48
C ARG A 18 -22.55 -0.98 -12.84
N ARG A 19 -22.57 -0.04 -11.89
CA ARG A 19 -22.11 1.35 -12.09
C ARG A 19 -20.62 1.38 -12.46
N ALA A 20 -19.81 0.52 -11.85
CA ALA A 20 -18.38 0.40 -12.16
C ALA A 20 -18.11 -0.31 -13.50
N GLY A 21 -19.09 -0.97 -14.09
CA GLY A 21 -18.93 -1.75 -15.32
C GLY A 21 -18.33 -3.14 -15.11
N VAL A 22 -18.20 -3.59 -13.85
CA VAL A 22 -17.71 -4.95 -13.49
C VAL A 22 -18.73 -6.02 -13.88
N VAL A 23 -20.01 -5.68 -13.74
CA VAL A 23 -21.12 -6.54 -14.15
C VAL A 23 -21.94 -5.81 -15.22
N GLY A 24 -22.07 -6.43 -16.38
CA GLY A 24 -22.78 -5.87 -17.53
C GLY A 24 -23.37 -6.94 -18.43
N PRO A 25 -24.05 -6.53 -19.50
CA PRO A 25 -24.53 -7.48 -20.53
C PRO A 25 -23.36 -8.22 -21.16
N MET A 26 -23.47 -9.55 -21.20
CA MET A 26 -22.45 -10.44 -21.74
C MET A 26 -23.08 -11.44 -22.71
N ARG A 27 -22.33 -11.82 -23.76
CA ARG A 27 -22.75 -12.89 -24.65
C ARG A 27 -22.94 -14.20 -23.88
N PRO A 28 -23.99 -15.00 -24.18
CA PRO A 28 -24.30 -16.21 -23.42
C PRO A 28 -23.15 -17.22 -23.33
N ASP A 29 -22.37 -17.37 -24.42
CA ASP A 29 -21.21 -18.26 -24.45
C ASP A 29 -20.09 -17.80 -23.49
N LYS A 30 -19.82 -16.49 -23.41
CA LYS A 30 -18.87 -15.92 -22.43
C LYS A 30 -19.40 -16.04 -21.01
N ALA A 31 -20.69 -15.74 -20.80
CA ALA A 31 -21.32 -15.84 -19.48
C ALA A 31 -21.23 -17.25 -18.86
N LEU A 32 -21.45 -18.29 -19.67
CA LEU A 32 -21.27 -19.68 -19.25
C LEU A 32 -19.81 -19.98 -18.86
N ARG A 33 -18.84 -19.52 -19.67
CA ARG A 33 -17.41 -19.72 -19.38
C ARG A 33 -16.99 -18.98 -18.11
N VAL A 34 -17.37 -17.71 -17.96
CA VAL A 34 -17.10 -16.91 -16.76
C VAL A 34 -17.73 -17.55 -15.53
N GLY A 35 -19.01 -17.94 -15.58
CA GLY A 35 -19.69 -18.63 -14.49
C GLY A 35 -19.00 -19.95 -14.12
N SER A 36 -18.62 -20.77 -15.11
CA SER A 36 -17.88 -22.03 -14.84
C SER A 36 -16.51 -21.77 -14.24
N THR A 37 -15.83 -20.69 -14.63
CA THR A 37 -14.53 -20.29 -14.05
C THR A 37 -14.68 -19.94 -12.56
N PHE A 38 -15.67 -19.12 -12.22
CA PHE A 38 -15.96 -18.78 -10.82
C PHE A 38 -16.34 -19.99 -9.97
N LEU A 39 -17.18 -20.89 -10.51
CA LEU A 39 -17.58 -22.11 -9.79
C LEU A 39 -16.40 -23.05 -9.53
N ARG A 40 -15.42 -23.08 -10.42
CA ARG A 40 -14.24 -23.97 -10.31
C ARG A 40 -13.14 -23.37 -9.44
N TRP A 41 -12.87 -22.06 -9.56
CA TRP A 41 -11.69 -21.42 -8.98
C TRP A 41 -12.00 -20.54 -7.76
N GLY A 42 -13.28 -20.22 -7.50
CA GLY A 42 -13.68 -19.24 -6.48
C GLY A 42 -13.18 -17.83 -6.80
N ALA A 43 -13.23 -16.94 -5.81
CA ALA A 43 -12.70 -15.59 -5.95
C ALA A 43 -11.18 -15.58 -5.68
N SER A 44 -10.37 -15.33 -6.71
CA SER A 44 -8.91 -15.27 -6.62
C SER A 44 -8.31 -14.45 -7.77
N PRO A 45 -7.05 -13.99 -7.70
CA PRO A 45 -6.38 -13.39 -8.84
C PRO A 45 -6.29 -14.31 -10.06
N ALA A 46 -6.15 -15.63 -9.85
CA ALA A 46 -6.19 -16.62 -10.93
C ALA A 46 -7.53 -16.59 -11.69
N THR A 47 -8.65 -16.52 -10.96
CA THR A 47 -9.98 -16.34 -11.56
C THR A 47 -10.09 -15.02 -12.29
N GLY A 48 -9.59 -13.93 -11.68
CA GLY A 48 -9.66 -12.58 -12.27
C GLY A 48 -8.98 -12.52 -13.63
N VAL A 49 -7.74 -13.02 -13.77
CA VAL A 49 -7.03 -13.02 -15.06
C VAL A 49 -7.68 -13.97 -16.08
N ALA A 50 -8.21 -15.11 -15.65
CA ALA A 50 -8.91 -16.04 -16.54
C ALA A 50 -10.21 -15.41 -17.08
N VAL A 51 -11.00 -14.76 -16.24
CA VAL A 51 -12.21 -14.03 -16.63
C VAL A 51 -11.88 -12.87 -17.58
N ALA A 52 -10.90 -12.03 -17.24
CA ALA A 52 -10.47 -10.94 -18.10
C ALA A 52 -10.00 -11.44 -19.47
N SER A 53 -9.32 -12.60 -19.54
CA SER A 53 -8.91 -13.22 -20.80
C SER A 53 -10.08 -13.73 -21.65
N ILE A 54 -11.22 -14.10 -21.02
CA ILE A 54 -12.45 -14.51 -21.70
C ILE A 54 -13.21 -13.29 -22.23
N GLU A 55 -13.32 -12.24 -21.38
CA GLU A 55 -14.12 -11.07 -21.71
C GLU A 55 -13.39 -10.13 -22.70
N HIS A 56 -12.10 -9.89 -22.43
CA HIS A 56 -11.27 -8.87 -23.10
C HIS A 56 -9.93 -9.42 -23.61
N PRO A 57 -9.90 -10.53 -24.38
CA PRO A 57 -8.67 -11.25 -24.74
C PRO A 57 -7.60 -10.38 -25.40
N HIS A 58 -8.01 -9.41 -26.20
CA HIS A 58 -7.12 -8.58 -27.04
C HIS A 58 -6.82 -7.19 -26.43
N GLU A 59 -7.48 -6.83 -25.33
CA GLU A 59 -7.20 -5.58 -24.64
C GLU A 59 -5.89 -5.69 -23.85
N ILE A 60 -5.22 -4.56 -23.68
CA ILE A 60 -3.94 -4.48 -22.96
C ILE A 60 -4.20 -4.66 -21.48
N ALA A 61 -3.54 -5.64 -20.87
CA ALA A 61 -3.52 -5.87 -19.42
C ALA A 61 -2.37 -5.12 -18.75
N ILE A 62 -1.17 -5.18 -19.35
CA ILE A 62 0.05 -4.59 -18.79
C ILE A 62 0.75 -3.78 -19.86
N LEU A 63 1.24 -2.61 -19.48
CA LEU A 63 2.18 -1.78 -20.21
C LEU A 63 3.36 -1.46 -19.30
N ASP A 64 4.53 -2.01 -19.61
CA ASP A 64 5.78 -1.78 -18.87
C ASP A 64 6.95 -1.48 -19.83
N GLU A 65 8.18 -1.44 -19.34
CA GLU A 65 9.37 -1.14 -20.15
C GLU A 65 9.64 -2.20 -21.25
N ARG A 66 9.11 -3.42 -21.11
CA ARG A 66 9.17 -4.48 -22.15
C ARG A 66 8.02 -4.41 -23.16
N GLY A 67 7.18 -3.36 -23.10
CA GLY A 67 6.04 -3.16 -23.99
C GLY A 67 4.72 -3.69 -23.43
N SER A 68 3.76 -4.00 -24.32
CA SER A 68 2.41 -4.37 -23.92
C SER A 68 2.19 -5.89 -23.85
N LEU A 69 1.33 -6.31 -22.90
CA LEU A 69 0.74 -7.64 -22.85
C LEU A 69 -0.79 -7.52 -22.86
N THR A 70 -1.45 -8.35 -23.67
CA THR A 70 -2.92 -8.48 -23.62
C THR A 70 -3.35 -9.39 -22.45
N TRP A 71 -4.63 -9.33 -22.07
CA TRP A 71 -5.20 -10.21 -21.05
C TRP A 71 -5.04 -11.69 -21.39
N GLN A 72 -5.28 -12.06 -22.66
CA GLN A 72 -5.07 -13.43 -23.13
C GLN A 72 -3.61 -13.85 -22.98
N ARG A 73 -2.68 -12.97 -23.38
CA ARG A 73 -1.26 -13.29 -23.29
C ARG A 73 -0.77 -13.39 -21.85
N LEU A 74 -1.24 -12.51 -20.96
CA LEU A 74 -0.93 -12.58 -19.54
C LEU A 74 -1.44 -13.88 -18.92
N HIS A 75 -2.66 -14.30 -19.27
CA HIS A 75 -3.24 -15.57 -18.81
C HIS A 75 -2.42 -16.78 -19.28
N GLN A 76 -2.06 -16.84 -20.56
CA GLN A 76 -1.23 -17.92 -21.14
C GLN A 76 0.18 -17.97 -20.52
N ARG A 77 0.82 -16.81 -20.35
CA ARG A 77 2.18 -16.73 -19.79
C ARG A 77 2.18 -17.15 -18.31
N SER A 78 1.18 -16.75 -17.54
CA SER A 78 1.07 -17.19 -16.14
C SER A 78 0.67 -18.67 -16.01
N ASN A 79 -0.02 -19.27 -17.01
CA ASN A 79 -0.20 -20.73 -17.08
C ASN A 79 1.13 -21.44 -17.33
N ALA A 80 1.87 -21.00 -18.34
CA ALA A 80 3.17 -21.59 -18.68
C ALA A 80 4.17 -21.52 -17.52
N LEU A 81 4.20 -20.38 -16.80
CA LEU A 81 5.04 -20.22 -15.63
C LEU A 81 4.59 -21.15 -14.48
N ALA A 82 3.29 -21.32 -14.29
CA ALA A 82 2.75 -22.24 -13.28
C ALA A 82 3.16 -23.70 -13.58
N HIS A 83 3.00 -24.16 -14.81
CA HIS A 83 3.46 -25.51 -15.20
C HIS A 83 4.98 -25.70 -15.03
N SER A 84 5.76 -24.65 -15.30
CA SER A 84 7.21 -24.69 -15.07
C SER A 84 7.54 -24.73 -13.58
N PHE A 85 6.83 -24.02 -12.72
CA PHE A 85 6.98 -24.13 -11.27
C PHE A 85 6.60 -25.51 -10.75
N GLU A 86 5.51 -26.11 -11.28
CA GLU A 86 5.13 -27.49 -10.95
C GLU A 86 6.23 -28.49 -11.33
N ALA A 87 6.86 -28.32 -12.50
CA ALA A 87 7.99 -29.13 -12.94
C ALA A 87 9.24 -28.98 -12.03
N LEU A 88 9.40 -27.83 -11.37
CA LEU A 88 10.41 -27.57 -10.33
C LEU A 88 10.00 -28.11 -8.94
N GLY A 89 8.85 -28.80 -8.84
CA GLY A 89 8.34 -29.36 -7.60
C GLY A 89 7.67 -28.34 -6.67
N ILE A 90 7.25 -27.18 -7.19
CA ILE A 90 6.51 -26.15 -6.44
C ILE A 90 5.02 -26.34 -6.68
N GLY A 91 4.25 -26.49 -5.61
CA GLY A 91 2.82 -26.75 -5.68
C GLY A 91 2.03 -26.14 -4.53
N ALA A 92 0.82 -26.64 -4.31
CA ALA A 92 -0.08 -26.17 -3.26
C ALA A 92 0.60 -26.24 -1.87
N GLY A 93 0.47 -25.14 -1.11
CA GLY A 93 1.07 -25.01 0.22
C GLY A 93 2.54 -24.56 0.25
N ASP A 94 3.26 -24.62 -0.88
CA ASP A 94 4.63 -24.12 -0.95
C ASP A 94 4.70 -22.59 -1.02
N GLY A 95 5.83 -22.02 -0.61
CA GLY A 95 6.11 -20.58 -0.67
C GLY A 95 6.97 -20.20 -1.88
N ILE A 96 6.64 -19.06 -2.51
CA ILE A 96 7.47 -18.40 -3.52
C ILE A 96 7.78 -16.99 -3.02
N GLY A 97 9.05 -16.70 -2.74
CA GLY A 97 9.51 -15.35 -2.45
C GLY A 97 9.51 -14.50 -3.73
N VAL A 98 9.03 -13.26 -3.66
CA VAL A 98 9.02 -12.34 -4.79
C VAL A 98 9.71 -11.04 -4.37
N MET A 99 10.94 -10.82 -4.85
CA MET A 99 11.75 -9.62 -4.62
C MET A 99 11.94 -8.88 -5.93
N ALA A 100 10.88 -8.25 -6.40
CA ALA A 100 10.83 -7.61 -7.70
C ALA A 100 10.17 -6.23 -7.64
N ARG A 101 10.57 -5.35 -8.56
CA ARG A 101 9.95 -4.04 -8.75
C ARG A 101 8.63 -4.16 -9.52
N ASN A 102 8.03 -3.00 -9.83
CA ASN A 102 6.76 -2.92 -10.56
C ASN A 102 6.96 -3.24 -12.06
N HIS A 103 6.83 -4.51 -12.44
CA HIS A 103 6.85 -4.96 -13.84
C HIS A 103 6.10 -6.29 -14.00
N ARG A 104 5.92 -6.73 -15.25
CA ARG A 104 5.16 -7.96 -15.59
C ARG A 104 5.61 -9.20 -14.81
N GLY A 105 6.90 -9.38 -14.56
CA GLY A 105 7.43 -10.57 -13.88
C GLY A 105 6.90 -10.73 -12.45
N PHE A 106 6.68 -9.62 -11.71
CA PHE A 106 6.00 -9.65 -10.42
C PHE A 106 4.57 -10.20 -10.54
N LEU A 107 3.80 -9.70 -11.52
CA LEU A 107 2.40 -10.09 -11.72
C LEU A 107 2.28 -11.52 -12.25
N GLU A 108 3.11 -11.90 -13.19
CA GLU A 108 3.15 -13.26 -13.75
C GLU A 108 3.48 -14.30 -12.69
N THR A 109 4.47 -14.02 -11.83
CA THR A 109 4.83 -14.88 -10.68
C THR A 109 3.68 -14.98 -9.69
N THR A 110 3.04 -13.85 -9.34
CA THR A 110 1.88 -13.82 -8.44
C THR A 110 0.73 -14.65 -8.98
N LEU A 111 0.42 -14.51 -10.27
CA LEU A 111 -0.66 -15.25 -10.93
C LEU A 111 -0.33 -16.75 -11.05
N ALA A 112 0.92 -17.10 -11.35
CA ALA A 112 1.37 -18.48 -11.40
C ALA A 112 1.27 -19.16 -10.03
N ALA A 113 1.74 -18.49 -8.95
CA ALA A 113 1.57 -18.96 -7.59
C ALA A 113 0.09 -19.18 -7.23
N ALA A 114 -0.78 -18.21 -7.58
CA ALA A 114 -2.21 -18.31 -7.33
C ALA A 114 -2.86 -19.50 -8.06
N LYS A 115 -2.42 -19.83 -9.27
CA LYS A 115 -2.91 -20.97 -10.07
C LYS A 115 -2.49 -22.32 -9.49
N LEU A 116 -1.36 -22.39 -8.82
CA LEU A 116 -0.85 -23.59 -8.16
C LEU A 116 -1.38 -23.79 -6.73
N GLY A 117 -2.03 -22.77 -6.13
CA GLY A 117 -2.32 -22.78 -4.70
C GLY A 117 -1.08 -22.58 -3.83
N ALA A 118 0.02 -22.10 -4.42
CA ALA A 118 1.22 -21.71 -3.72
C ALA A 118 1.07 -20.33 -3.06
N SER A 119 1.81 -20.10 -1.98
CA SER A 119 1.83 -18.83 -1.27
C SER A 119 2.86 -17.89 -1.90
N ALA A 120 2.46 -16.65 -2.24
CA ALA A 120 3.39 -15.60 -2.66
C ALA A 120 3.81 -14.76 -1.45
N LEU A 121 5.12 -14.72 -1.17
CA LEU A 121 5.74 -13.92 -0.13
C LEU A 121 6.38 -12.68 -0.76
N TYR A 122 5.80 -11.51 -0.53
CA TYR A 122 6.30 -10.26 -1.12
C TYR A 122 7.40 -9.65 -0.26
N LEU A 123 8.62 -9.63 -0.82
CA LEU A 123 9.83 -9.15 -0.16
C LEU A 123 10.07 -7.68 -0.49
N ASN A 124 10.38 -6.90 0.55
CA ASN A 124 10.65 -5.49 0.38
C ASN A 124 12.00 -5.29 -0.34
N THR A 125 11.99 -4.56 -1.45
CA THR A 125 13.17 -4.26 -2.28
C THR A 125 14.21 -3.35 -1.59
N MET A 126 13.92 -2.88 -0.37
CA MET A 126 14.84 -2.11 0.47
C MET A 126 15.36 -2.90 1.68
N PHE A 127 15.18 -4.22 1.72
CA PHE A 127 15.78 -5.02 2.78
C PHE A 127 17.30 -4.94 2.75
N ALA A 128 17.90 -4.86 3.94
CA ALA A 128 19.31 -5.19 4.09
C ALA A 128 19.51 -6.71 3.98
N GLY A 129 20.67 -7.17 3.49
CA GLY A 129 20.95 -8.59 3.33
C GLY A 129 20.64 -9.46 4.55
N PRO A 130 21.06 -9.11 5.78
CA PRO A 130 20.74 -9.87 7.00
C PRO A 130 19.24 -9.99 7.27
N GLN A 131 18.45 -8.93 7.02
CA GLN A 131 17.00 -8.96 7.19
C GLN A 131 16.33 -9.91 6.19
N LEU A 132 16.80 -9.86 4.94
CA LEU A 132 16.30 -10.75 3.90
C LEU A 132 16.55 -12.22 4.26
N VAL A 133 17.77 -12.55 4.69
CA VAL A 133 18.16 -13.90 5.12
C VAL A 133 17.29 -14.40 6.26
N GLU A 134 17.04 -13.57 7.28
CA GLU A 134 16.19 -13.92 8.41
C GLU A 134 14.74 -14.19 7.99
N VAL A 135 14.19 -13.34 7.13
CA VAL A 135 12.83 -13.52 6.59
C VAL A 135 12.76 -14.79 5.75
N MET A 136 13.72 -15.02 4.85
CA MET A 136 13.78 -16.22 4.01
C MET A 136 13.87 -17.50 4.85
N LYS A 137 14.69 -17.49 5.90
CA LYS A 137 14.81 -18.63 6.83
C LYS A 137 13.51 -18.89 7.61
N ARG A 138 12.83 -17.85 8.07
CA ARG A 138 11.59 -17.97 8.83
C ARG A 138 10.44 -18.47 7.95
N GLU A 139 10.27 -17.88 6.76
CA GLU A 139 9.14 -18.19 5.88
C GLU A 139 9.39 -19.44 5.02
N GLY A 140 10.63 -19.84 4.79
CA GLY A 140 11.04 -21.08 4.13
C GLY A 140 10.51 -21.27 2.71
N PRO A 141 10.53 -20.26 1.81
CA PRO A 141 10.02 -20.45 0.46
C PRO A 141 10.92 -21.43 -0.33
N LYS A 142 10.31 -22.24 -1.21
CA LYS A 142 11.02 -23.16 -2.09
C LYS A 142 11.73 -22.46 -3.25
N ALA A 143 11.16 -21.34 -3.71
CA ALA A 143 11.74 -20.54 -4.78
C ALA A 143 11.79 -19.06 -4.38
N LEU A 144 12.73 -18.34 -4.99
CA LEU A 144 12.87 -16.90 -4.92
C LEU A 144 12.94 -16.35 -6.34
N VAL A 145 11.90 -15.59 -6.70
CA VAL A 145 11.84 -14.84 -7.96
C VAL A 145 12.26 -13.39 -7.67
N TYR A 146 13.31 -12.92 -8.34
CA TYR A 146 13.92 -11.63 -8.01
C TYR A 146 14.46 -10.88 -9.24
N ASP A 147 14.64 -9.56 -9.11
CA ASP A 147 15.32 -8.76 -10.12
C ASP A 147 16.84 -8.86 -9.91
N GLU A 148 17.60 -8.97 -11.01
CA GLU A 148 19.07 -9.12 -11.01
C GLU A 148 19.78 -8.10 -10.12
N GLU A 149 19.25 -6.86 -10.04
CA GLU A 149 19.81 -5.81 -9.18
C GLU A 149 19.89 -6.18 -7.69
N PHE A 150 19.16 -7.20 -7.24
CA PHE A 150 19.14 -7.68 -5.85
C PHE A 150 20.05 -8.91 -5.62
N GLU A 151 20.77 -9.41 -6.63
CA GLU A 151 21.60 -10.62 -6.53
C GLU A 151 22.58 -10.57 -5.34
N GLU A 152 23.23 -9.44 -5.13
CA GLU A 152 24.19 -9.27 -4.03
C GLU A 152 23.56 -9.43 -2.64
N LEU A 153 22.29 -9.07 -2.47
CA LEU A 153 21.56 -9.22 -1.21
C LEU A 153 21.28 -10.68 -0.88
N LEU A 154 21.32 -11.56 -1.89
CA LEU A 154 21.01 -12.98 -1.76
C LEU A 154 22.21 -13.83 -1.31
N ALA A 155 23.39 -13.25 -1.11
CA ALA A 155 24.62 -13.99 -0.80
C ALA A 155 24.51 -14.87 0.45
N GLY A 156 23.67 -14.48 1.43
CA GLY A 156 23.41 -15.24 2.66
C GLY A 156 22.18 -16.15 2.62
N VAL A 157 21.42 -16.17 1.53
CA VAL A 157 20.24 -17.04 1.40
C VAL A 157 20.68 -18.48 1.17
N GLU A 158 20.04 -19.45 1.87
CA GLU A 158 20.41 -20.86 1.82
C GLU A 158 20.43 -21.44 0.40
N PRO A 159 21.40 -22.34 0.07
CA PRO A 159 21.55 -22.87 -1.28
C PRO A 159 20.40 -23.74 -1.80
N GLY A 160 19.48 -24.16 -0.93
CA GLY A 160 18.34 -25.02 -1.28
C GLY A 160 17.13 -24.30 -1.88
N VAL A 161 17.16 -22.96 -1.97
CA VAL A 161 16.09 -22.16 -2.55
C VAL A 161 16.33 -22.01 -4.05
N GLU A 162 15.36 -22.39 -4.89
CA GLU A 162 15.44 -22.20 -6.35
C GLU A 162 15.44 -20.71 -6.68
N ARG A 163 16.48 -20.22 -7.40
CA ARG A 163 16.66 -18.82 -7.74
C ARG A 163 16.27 -18.55 -9.18
N ILE A 164 15.32 -17.63 -9.40
CA ILE A 164 14.74 -17.33 -10.71
C ILE A 164 14.76 -15.83 -10.93
N VAL A 165 15.46 -15.39 -11.98
CA VAL A 165 15.57 -13.97 -12.32
C VAL A 165 14.30 -13.50 -13.04
N ALA A 166 13.59 -12.52 -12.47
CA ALA A 166 12.38 -11.92 -13.06
C ALA A 166 12.71 -10.83 -14.08
N TRP A 167 13.72 -10.02 -13.77
CA TRP A 167 14.17 -8.94 -14.62
C TRP A 167 15.69 -8.80 -14.60
N HIS A 168 16.24 -8.55 -15.76
CA HIS A 168 17.66 -8.20 -15.97
C HIS A 168 17.76 -7.08 -17.02
N ASP A 169 18.78 -6.26 -16.88
CA ASP A 169 19.11 -5.21 -17.83
C ASP A 169 20.22 -5.73 -18.75
N GLY A 170 19.94 -5.87 -20.05
CA GLY A 170 20.91 -6.40 -21.03
C GLY A 170 20.77 -7.90 -21.31
N ALA A 171 21.90 -8.60 -21.44
CA ALA A 171 21.91 -10.04 -21.69
C ALA A 171 21.48 -10.82 -20.46
N SER A 172 20.83 -11.98 -20.66
CA SER A 172 20.46 -12.86 -19.54
C SER A 172 21.71 -13.28 -18.76
N PRO A 173 21.68 -13.24 -17.41
CA PRO A 173 22.82 -13.67 -16.60
C PRO A 173 23.24 -15.09 -16.93
N ALA A 174 24.55 -15.31 -17.09
CA ALA A 174 25.08 -16.61 -17.50
C ALA A 174 24.76 -17.70 -16.47
N GLY A 175 24.08 -18.76 -16.90
CA GLY A 175 23.70 -19.89 -16.05
C GLY A 175 22.49 -19.65 -15.14
N ALA A 176 21.88 -18.45 -15.15
CA ALA A 176 20.69 -18.17 -14.37
C ALA A 176 19.41 -18.67 -15.07
N VAL A 177 18.49 -19.23 -14.31
CA VAL A 177 17.13 -19.51 -14.76
C VAL A 177 16.33 -18.22 -14.73
N THR A 178 15.62 -17.89 -15.80
CA THR A 178 14.80 -16.66 -15.86
C THR A 178 13.33 -16.99 -16.00
N VAL A 179 12.46 -16.07 -15.53
CA VAL A 179 11.01 -16.16 -15.71
C VAL A 179 10.66 -16.29 -17.21
N GLU A 180 11.34 -15.55 -18.09
CA GLU A 180 11.10 -15.63 -19.54
C GLU A 180 11.46 -17.00 -20.13
N GLN A 181 12.54 -17.64 -19.68
CA GLN A 181 12.90 -19.01 -20.09
C GLN A 181 11.86 -20.02 -19.62
N LEU A 182 11.43 -19.93 -18.34
CA LEU A 182 10.40 -20.81 -17.80
C LEU A 182 9.07 -20.67 -18.55
N ILE A 183 8.66 -19.44 -18.87
CA ILE A 183 7.45 -19.19 -19.66
C ILE A 183 7.58 -19.75 -21.10
N ALA A 184 8.76 -19.62 -21.70
CA ALA A 184 9.00 -20.11 -23.07
C ALA A 184 8.98 -21.65 -23.17
N GLN A 185 9.33 -22.35 -22.09
CA GLN A 185 9.38 -23.82 -22.01
C GLN A 185 8.08 -24.43 -21.46
N GLY A 186 7.28 -23.66 -20.70
CA GLY A 186 6.08 -24.14 -20.03
C GLY A 186 4.88 -24.29 -20.95
N ASP A 187 3.93 -25.12 -20.53
CA ASP A 187 2.66 -25.31 -21.24
C ASP A 187 1.70 -24.12 -20.95
N PRO A 188 1.22 -23.37 -21.98
CA PRO A 188 0.28 -22.28 -21.79
C PRO A 188 -1.17 -22.70 -21.58
N SER A 189 -1.49 -24.00 -21.57
CA SER A 189 -2.83 -24.52 -21.36
C SER A 189 -3.35 -24.27 -19.93
N ASP A 190 -4.66 -24.33 -19.77
CA ASP A 190 -5.30 -24.09 -18.46
C ASP A 190 -4.97 -25.21 -17.47
N LEU A 191 -4.64 -24.81 -16.24
CA LEU A 191 -4.46 -25.73 -15.12
C LEU A 191 -5.79 -26.15 -14.50
N ALA A 192 -5.76 -27.26 -13.74
CA ALA A 192 -6.82 -27.57 -12.81
C ALA A 192 -6.79 -26.59 -11.61
N PRO A 193 -7.95 -26.23 -11.03
CA PRO A 193 -7.96 -25.42 -9.83
C PRO A 193 -7.20 -26.10 -8.69
N PRO A 194 -6.41 -25.34 -7.90
CA PRO A 194 -5.72 -25.92 -6.76
C PRO A 194 -6.69 -26.33 -5.66
N VAL A 195 -6.29 -27.32 -4.86
CA VAL A 195 -7.06 -27.80 -3.71
C VAL A 195 -7.07 -26.74 -2.61
N ASP A 196 -5.92 -26.10 -2.36
CA ASP A 196 -5.75 -25.08 -1.34
C ASP A 196 -5.85 -23.69 -1.95
N LYS A 197 -6.50 -22.77 -1.23
CA LYS A 197 -6.53 -21.36 -1.62
C LYS A 197 -5.13 -20.74 -1.50
N PRO A 198 -4.67 -19.98 -2.51
CA PRO A 198 -3.40 -19.30 -2.45
C PRO A 198 -3.40 -18.25 -1.32
N ARG A 199 -2.27 -18.07 -0.66
CA ARG A 199 -2.07 -17.02 0.33
C ARG A 199 -1.12 -15.96 -0.19
N PHE A 200 -1.38 -14.71 0.19
CA PHE A 200 -0.51 -13.59 -0.11
C PHE A 200 0.03 -13.05 1.21
N VAL A 201 1.36 -13.15 1.38
CA VAL A 201 2.04 -12.74 2.59
C VAL A 201 2.72 -11.40 2.33
N ILE A 202 2.15 -10.34 2.90
CA ILE A 202 2.73 -8.99 2.84
C ILE A 202 3.47 -8.74 4.14
N LEU A 203 4.75 -8.41 4.03
CA LEU A 203 5.60 -8.15 5.18
C LEU A 203 5.36 -6.74 5.72
N THR A 204 5.08 -6.65 7.02
CA THR A 204 4.93 -5.38 7.73
C THR A 204 6.25 -5.00 8.39
N SER A 205 6.64 -3.73 8.32
CA SER A 205 7.74 -3.18 9.12
C SER A 205 7.27 -3.09 10.57
N GLY A 206 7.38 -4.19 11.32
CA GLY A 206 7.07 -4.18 12.75
C GLY A 206 7.96 -3.19 13.50
N THR A 207 7.40 -2.54 14.54
CA THR A 207 8.14 -1.62 15.44
C THR A 207 9.26 -2.31 16.23
N THR A 208 9.30 -3.65 16.24
CA THR A 208 10.13 -4.48 17.12
C THR A 208 11.24 -5.29 16.43
N GLY A 209 11.63 -5.00 15.18
CA GLY A 209 12.73 -5.76 14.54
C GLY A 209 12.41 -6.34 13.17
N THR A 210 12.57 -7.66 13.00
CA THR A 210 12.34 -8.36 11.72
C THR A 210 10.89 -8.24 11.28
N PRO A 211 10.62 -7.87 10.03
CA PRO A 211 9.27 -7.72 9.49
C PRO A 211 8.44 -9.00 9.65
N LYS A 212 7.19 -8.86 10.10
CA LYS A 212 6.25 -9.98 10.27
C LYS A 212 5.34 -10.06 9.04
N GLY A 213 5.02 -11.27 8.61
CA GLY A 213 4.04 -11.49 7.54
C GLY A 213 2.61 -11.42 8.08
N ALA A 214 1.80 -10.50 7.57
CA ALA A 214 0.37 -10.50 7.81
C ALA A 214 -0.30 -11.45 6.79
N GLN A 215 -0.96 -12.48 7.32
CA GLN A 215 -1.64 -13.48 6.49
C GLN A 215 -3.09 -13.05 6.21
N ARG A 216 -3.51 -13.20 4.98
CA ARG A 216 -4.90 -12.97 4.55
C ARG A 216 -5.35 -14.04 3.58
N SER A 217 -6.58 -14.48 3.76
CA SER A 217 -7.34 -15.19 2.72
C SER A 217 -8.10 -14.19 1.84
N SER A 218 -8.47 -14.65 0.64
CA SER A 218 -9.38 -13.88 -0.21
C SER A 218 -10.75 -13.79 0.46
N PRO A 219 -11.41 -12.61 0.44
CA PRO A 219 -12.76 -12.47 0.99
C PRO A 219 -13.75 -13.40 0.27
N ASP A 220 -14.74 -13.88 1.01
CA ASP A 220 -15.73 -14.83 0.46
C ASP A 220 -16.82 -14.16 -0.40
N GLY A 221 -16.85 -12.79 -0.46
CA GLY A 221 -17.87 -12.02 -1.17
C GLY A 221 -17.31 -10.83 -1.95
N LEU A 222 -18.22 -10.10 -2.58
CA LEU A 222 -17.91 -8.90 -3.37
C LEU A 222 -18.16 -7.59 -2.61
N MET A 223 -18.62 -7.65 -1.34
CA MET A 223 -18.93 -6.47 -0.53
C MET A 223 -17.73 -5.54 -0.40
N THR A 224 -16.56 -6.10 -0.10
CA THR A 224 -15.31 -5.33 0.04
C THR A 224 -14.95 -4.57 -1.24
N LEU A 225 -15.03 -5.25 -2.38
CA LEU A 225 -14.80 -4.63 -3.69
C LEU A 225 -15.86 -3.56 -3.97
N ALA A 226 -17.14 -3.86 -3.75
CA ALA A 226 -18.23 -2.92 -3.96
C ALA A 226 -18.07 -1.66 -3.08
N SER A 227 -17.71 -1.83 -1.80
CA SER A 227 -17.50 -0.72 -0.87
C SER A 227 -16.34 0.19 -1.31
N LEU A 228 -15.24 -0.40 -1.80
CA LEU A 228 -14.11 0.36 -2.36
C LEU A 228 -14.53 1.12 -3.63
N LEU A 229 -15.24 0.45 -4.56
CA LEU A 229 -15.72 1.05 -5.81
C LEU A 229 -16.83 2.10 -5.62
N ASP A 230 -17.52 2.08 -4.48
CA ASP A 230 -18.50 3.11 -4.12
C ASP A 230 -17.81 4.40 -3.69
N MET A 231 -16.77 4.30 -2.88
CA MET A 231 -15.99 5.43 -2.36
C MET A 231 -14.99 5.97 -3.37
N ILE A 232 -14.27 5.10 -4.08
CA ILE A 232 -13.32 5.48 -5.13
C ILE A 232 -13.88 4.98 -6.47
N PRO A 233 -14.27 5.88 -7.38
CA PRO A 233 -15.10 5.53 -8.54
C PRO A 233 -14.29 4.90 -9.70
N TYR A 234 -13.54 3.82 -9.41
CA TYR A 234 -12.89 3.03 -10.46
C TYR A 234 -13.90 2.51 -11.47
N ARG A 235 -13.49 2.38 -12.72
CA ARG A 235 -14.33 1.93 -13.84
C ARG A 235 -13.67 0.78 -14.59
N SER A 236 -14.49 -0.08 -15.14
CA SER A 236 -14.03 -1.10 -16.08
C SER A 236 -13.40 -0.45 -17.33
N GLY A 237 -12.26 -1.02 -17.76
CA GLY A 237 -11.50 -0.51 -18.89
C GLY A 237 -10.65 0.72 -18.58
N SER A 238 -10.46 1.09 -17.32
CA SER A 238 -9.56 2.18 -16.91
C SER A 238 -8.11 1.87 -17.26
N THR A 239 -7.30 2.91 -17.40
CA THR A 239 -5.84 2.82 -17.48
C THR A 239 -5.24 3.31 -16.17
N MET A 240 -4.62 2.40 -15.42
CA MET A 240 -4.09 2.66 -14.08
C MET A 240 -2.56 2.75 -14.11
N MET A 241 -2.00 3.93 -13.85
CA MET A 241 -0.58 4.08 -13.52
C MET A 241 -0.37 3.67 -12.08
N ILE A 242 0.26 2.51 -11.85
CA ILE A 242 0.57 2.00 -10.51
C ILE A 242 2.03 2.32 -10.19
N ALA A 243 2.26 3.46 -9.54
CA ALA A 243 3.58 3.88 -9.09
C ALA A 243 3.91 3.37 -7.68
N ALA A 244 2.89 3.17 -6.83
CA ALA A 244 3.07 2.53 -5.52
C ALA A 244 3.66 1.12 -5.68
N PRO A 245 4.63 0.70 -4.80
CA PRO A 245 5.27 -0.61 -4.93
C PRO A 245 4.28 -1.77 -4.83
N LEU A 246 4.34 -2.70 -5.78
CA LEU A 246 3.45 -3.87 -5.84
C LEU A 246 3.65 -4.85 -4.66
N PHE A 247 4.83 -4.89 -4.05
CA PHE A 247 5.10 -5.73 -2.89
C PHE A 247 4.49 -5.19 -1.58
N HIS A 248 3.91 -3.97 -1.60
CA HIS A 248 3.12 -3.42 -0.50
C HIS A 248 1.63 -3.53 -0.78
N SER A 249 0.84 -3.59 0.29
CA SER A 249 -0.62 -3.74 0.24
C SER A 249 -1.32 -2.74 -0.68
N TRP A 250 -0.82 -1.50 -0.77
CA TRP A 250 -1.44 -0.45 -1.59
C TRP A 250 -1.24 -0.67 -3.10
N GLY A 251 -0.02 -0.92 -3.54
CA GLY A 251 0.24 -1.27 -4.95
C GLY A 251 -0.43 -2.59 -5.34
N PHE A 252 -0.37 -3.59 -4.44
CA PHE A 252 -1.03 -4.88 -4.63
C PHE A 252 -2.56 -4.76 -4.75
N LEU A 253 -3.19 -3.90 -3.96
CA LEU A 253 -4.64 -3.65 -4.06
C LEU A 253 -5.03 -3.17 -5.47
N HIS A 254 -4.24 -2.29 -6.09
CA HIS A 254 -4.52 -1.81 -7.44
C HIS A 254 -4.36 -2.90 -8.50
N PHE A 255 -3.40 -3.81 -8.33
CA PHE A 255 -3.35 -5.01 -9.15
C PHE A 255 -4.63 -5.86 -8.98
N VAL A 256 -5.05 -6.14 -7.74
CA VAL A 256 -6.26 -6.94 -7.47
C VAL A 256 -7.53 -6.27 -8.03
N VAL A 257 -7.67 -4.94 -7.90
CA VAL A 257 -8.79 -4.16 -8.44
C VAL A 257 -8.78 -4.16 -9.98
N SER A 258 -7.60 -4.15 -10.60
CA SER A 258 -7.48 -4.14 -12.07
C SER A 258 -8.06 -5.39 -12.73
N LEU A 259 -8.09 -6.52 -12.02
CA LEU A 259 -8.59 -7.79 -12.55
C LEU A 259 -10.12 -7.74 -12.84
N PRO A 260 -11.00 -7.46 -11.86
CA PRO A 260 -12.44 -7.40 -12.11
C PRO A 260 -12.86 -6.15 -12.91
N THR A 261 -12.04 -5.11 -12.95
CA THR A 261 -12.31 -3.91 -13.76
C THR A 261 -11.68 -3.96 -15.15
N ASN A 262 -11.00 -5.05 -15.51
CA ASN A 262 -10.31 -5.21 -16.80
C ASN A 262 -9.43 -3.99 -17.16
N SER A 263 -8.77 -3.41 -16.14
CA SER A 263 -8.01 -2.17 -16.28
C SER A 263 -6.61 -2.44 -16.80
N THR A 264 -6.13 -1.62 -17.73
CA THR A 264 -4.73 -1.65 -18.18
C THR A 264 -3.82 -1.16 -17.05
N MET A 265 -2.86 -1.96 -16.61
CA MET A 265 -1.85 -1.60 -15.63
C MET A 265 -0.62 -1.03 -16.32
N VAL A 266 -0.33 0.25 -16.08
CA VAL A 266 0.91 0.91 -16.49
C VAL A 266 1.90 0.81 -15.34
N LEU A 267 3.00 0.14 -15.57
CA LEU A 267 4.01 -0.15 -14.55
C LEU A 267 5.35 0.48 -14.93
N ARG A 268 6.06 0.97 -13.92
CA ARG A 268 7.45 1.43 -14.05
C ARG A 268 8.25 0.85 -12.91
N ARG A 269 9.41 0.31 -13.20
CA ARG A 269 10.29 -0.31 -12.20
C ARG A 269 10.74 0.67 -11.13
N ARG A 270 10.94 1.92 -11.49
CA ARG A 270 11.35 2.99 -10.56
C ARG A 270 10.43 4.18 -10.70
N PHE A 271 10.12 4.78 -9.58
CA PHE A 271 9.38 6.03 -9.57
C PHE A 271 10.31 7.19 -9.93
N ASP A 272 9.89 7.93 -10.94
CA ASP A 272 10.44 9.24 -11.28
C ASP A 272 9.26 10.22 -11.44
N PRO A 273 9.31 11.42 -10.83
CA PRO A 273 8.19 12.36 -10.86
C PRO A 273 7.79 12.79 -12.28
N GLU A 274 8.74 13.20 -13.12
CA GLU A 274 8.46 13.67 -14.48
C GLU A 274 8.06 12.53 -15.41
N GLU A 275 8.76 11.38 -15.37
CA GLU A 275 8.39 10.20 -16.17
C GLU A 275 7.02 9.66 -15.76
N THR A 276 6.58 9.84 -14.51
CA THR A 276 5.22 9.49 -14.08
C THR A 276 4.18 10.38 -14.76
N LEU A 277 4.38 11.72 -14.78
CA LEU A 277 3.49 12.65 -15.50
C LEU A 277 3.43 12.35 -17.00
N LYS A 278 4.57 12.10 -17.60
CA LYS A 278 4.70 11.72 -19.02
C LYS A 278 4.00 10.39 -19.32
N ALA A 279 4.11 9.39 -18.42
CA ALA A 279 3.42 8.12 -18.58
C ALA A 279 1.89 8.30 -18.48
N ILE A 280 1.38 9.08 -17.53
CA ILE A 280 -0.05 9.40 -17.40
C ILE A 280 -0.57 10.07 -18.67
N GLU A 281 0.11 11.10 -19.18
CA GLU A 281 -0.29 11.80 -20.40
C GLU A 281 -0.23 10.89 -21.62
N GLY A 282 0.90 10.19 -21.81
CA GLY A 282 1.14 9.34 -22.98
C GLY A 282 0.21 8.13 -23.07
N THR A 283 -0.17 7.54 -21.95
CA THR A 283 -1.11 6.42 -21.87
C THR A 283 -2.55 6.86 -21.67
N ARG A 284 -2.79 8.17 -21.46
CA ARG A 284 -4.10 8.73 -21.10
C ARG A 284 -4.67 8.07 -19.84
N ALA A 285 -3.81 7.76 -18.86
CA ALA A 285 -4.23 7.13 -17.63
C ALA A 285 -5.28 7.99 -16.91
N ASP A 286 -6.33 7.33 -16.44
CA ASP A 286 -7.40 7.95 -15.66
C ASP A 286 -7.30 7.66 -14.16
N VAL A 287 -6.41 6.73 -13.77
CA VAL A 287 -6.08 6.41 -12.38
C VAL A 287 -4.58 6.48 -12.16
N LEU A 288 -4.17 7.10 -11.05
CA LEU A 288 -2.81 7.12 -10.53
C LEU A 288 -2.81 6.55 -9.11
N ALA A 289 -2.11 5.45 -8.88
CA ALA A 289 -1.92 4.86 -7.55
C ALA A 289 -0.53 5.21 -7.02
N VAL A 290 -0.48 6.01 -5.97
CA VAL A 290 0.74 6.59 -5.39
C VAL A 290 0.71 6.58 -3.87
N VAL A 291 1.81 7.00 -3.26
CA VAL A 291 1.90 7.33 -1.83
C VAL A 291 2.18 8.83 -1.67
N PRO A 292 1.84 9.45 -0.52
CA PRO A 292 1.95 10.91 -0.34
C PRO A 292 3.30 11.52 -0.72
N VAL A 293 4.43 10.89 -0.37
CA VAL A 293 5.76 11.40 -0.76
C VAL A 293 5.97 11.46 -2.28
N MET A 294 5.30 10.60 -3.06
CA MET A 294 5.38 10.66 -4.52
C MET A 294 4.65 11.88 -5.07
N ILE A 295 3.49 12.23 -4.49
CA ILE A 295 2.75 13.46 -4.81
C ILE A 295 3.61 14.68 -4.46
N GLN A 296 4.22 14.71 -3.27
CA GLN A 296 5.13 15.77 -2.85
C GLN A 296 6.28 15.96 -3.85
N ARG A 297 6.93 14.87 -4.27
CA ARG A 297 8.00 14.92 -5.27
C ARG A 297 7.54 15.35 -6.66
N ILE A 298 6.30 15.04 -7.06
CA ILE A 298 5.71 15.54 -8.31
C ILE A 298 5.48 17.05 -8.20
N LEU A 299 4.85 17.52 -7.12
CA LEU A 299 4.60 18.96 -6.92
C LEU A 299 5.89 19.77 -6.69
N GLY A 300 6.96 19.13 -6.23
CA GLY A 300 8.30 19.74 -6.10
C GLY A 300 9.05 19.90 -7.43
N LEU A 301 8.50 19.48 -8.56
CA LEU A 301 9.06 19.80 -9.88
C LEU A 301 8.87 21.29 -10.17
N SER A 302 9.77 21.87 -10.96
CA SER A 302 9.66 23.28 -11.34
C SER A 302 8.35 23.59 -12.07
N ASP A 303 7.85 24.82 -11.92
CA ASP A 303 6.63 25.29 -12.62
C ASP A 303 6.74 25.13 -14.14
N GLU A 304 7.95 25.26 -14.71
CA GLU A 304 8.21 25.04 -16.12
C GLU A 304 7.93 23.59 -16.50
N VAL A 305 8.41 22.64 -15.70
CA VAL A 305 8.18 21.20 -15.94
C VAL A 305 6.71 20.86 -15.71
N LEU A 306 6.13 21.25 -14.58
CA LEU A 306 4.73 21.01 -14.28
C LEU A 306 3.80 21.63 -15.35
N GLY A 307 4.17 22.78 -15.91
CA GLY A 307 3.43 23.49 -16.97
C GLY A 307 3.33 22.74 -18.29
N ARG A 308 4.25 21.78 -18.56
CA ARG A 308 4.26 20.94 -19.77
C ARG A 308 3.16 19.91 -19.75
N TYR A 309 2.73 19.46 -18.56
CA TYR A 309 1.79 18.35 -18.41
C TYR A 309 0.41 18.85 -18.02
N ARG A 310 -0.57 18.45 -18.84
CA ARG A 310 -1.99 18.58 -18.54
C ARG A 310 -2.57 17.18 -18.45
N LEU A 311 -3.22 16.84 -17.32
CA LEU A 311 -3.71 15.50 -17.05
C LEU A 311 -5.26 15.43 -17.14
N PRO A 312 -5.89 15.82 -18.27
CA PRO A 312 -7.34 15.94 -18.36
C PRO A 312 -8.06 14.58 -18.25
N THR A 313 -7.35 13.50 -18.46
CA THR A 313 -7.89 12.14 -18.29
C THR A 313 -7.81 11.63 -16.86
N LEU A 314 -6.93 12.18 -16.02
CA LEU A 314 -6.74 11.73 -14.65
C LEU A 314 -7.95 12.09 -13.79
N LYS A 315 -8.72 11.09 -13.40
CA LYS A 315 -9.95 11.21 -12.60
C LYS A 315 -9.76 10.78 -11.16
N ILE A 316 -8.74 9.96 -10.90
CA ILE A 316 -8.47 9.38 -9.59
C ILE A 316 -6.97 9.42 -9.34
N ALA A 317 -6.55 10.17 -8.33
CA ALA A 317 -5.26 10.04 -7.68
C ALA A 317 -5.51 9.34 -6.35
N ALA A 318 -5.22 8.03 -6.29
CA ALA A 318 -5.49 7.20 -5.13
C ALA A 318 -4.24 7.10 -4.26
N LEU A 319 -4.36 7.50 -2.99
CA LEU A 319 -3.29 7.58 -2.01
C LEU A 319 -3.55 6.66 -0.81
N SER A 320 -2.48 6.15 -0.25
CA SER A 320 -2.43 5.44 1.04
C SER A 320 -0.96 5.23 1.47
N GLY A 321 -0.75 4.54 2.59
CA GLY A 321 0.56 4.07 3.04
C GLY A 321 1.28 4.98 4.02
N SER A 322 0.96 6.27 4.05
CA SER A 322 1.39 7.22 5.06
C SER A 322 0.35 8.32 5.27
N ALA A 323 0.55 9.17 6.25
CA ALA A 323 -0.30 10.35 6.45
C ALA A 323 -0.25 11.26 5.21
N LEU A 324 -1.40 11.80 4.83
CA LEU A 324 -1.54 12.80 3.78
C LEU A 324 -1.74 14.17 4.44
N PRO A 325 -0.75 15.09 4.37
CA PRO A 325 -0.92 16.46 4.84
C PRO A 325 -2.07 17.14 4.08
N GLY A 326 -2.88 17.93 4.81
CA GLY A 326 -4.03 18.62 4.22
C GLY A 326 -3.63 19.62 3.14
N GLU A 327 -2.52 20.34 3.36
CA GLU A 327 -1.96 21.27 2.39
C GLU A 327 -1.51 20.57 1.10
N LEU A 328 -0.79 19.46 1.22
CA LEU A 328 -0.36 18.68 0.06
C LEU A 328 -1.55 18.20 -0.79
N ALA A 329 -2.63 17.76 -0.15
CA ALA A 329 -3.87 17.39 -0.84
C ALA A 329 -4.49 18.59 -1.57
N THR A 330 -4.52 19.76 -0.92
CA THR A 330 -5.06 21.00 -1.48
C THR A 330 -4.24 21.46 -2.69
N LEU A 331 -2.92 21.52 -2.57
CA LEU A 331 -2.00 21.89 -3.67
C LEU A 331 -2.17 20.96 -4.88
N TRP A 332 -2.27 19.67 -4.65
CA TRP A 332 -2.54 18.70 -5.74
C TRP A 332 -3.87 18.99 -6.45
N MET A 333 -4.95 19.17 -5.67
CA MET A 333 -6.28 19.41 -6.22
C MET A 333 -6.36 20.75 -6.96
N ASP A 334 -5.67 21.79 -6.49
CA ASP A 334 -5.60 23.08 -7.16
C ASP A 334 -4.88 22.99 -8.50
N ARG A 335 -3.89 22.10 -8.59
CA ARG A 335 -3.09 21.92 -9.80
C ARG A 335 -3.74 20.98 -10.82
N PHE A 336 -4.27 19.84 -10.38
CA PHE A 336 -4.71 18.75 -11.25
C PHE A 336 -6.20 18.43 -11.14
N GLY A 337 -6.96 19.20 -10.35
CA GLY A 337 -8.41 19.04 -10.13
C GLY A 337 -8.77 18.16 -8.93
N ASP A 338 -10.03 18.20 -8.54
CA ASP A 338 -10.57 17.51 -7.38
C ASP A 338 -10.70 16.00 -7.63
N ASN A 339 -9.57 15.31 -7.64
CA ASN A 339 -9.46 13.90 -8.02
C ASN A 339 -8.68 13.04 -7.00
N ILE A 340 -8.28 13.61 -5.85
CA ILE A 340 -7.50 12.89 -4.83
C ILE A 340 -8.40 12.10 -3.89
N TYR A 341 -8.09 10.83 -3.68
CA TYR A 341 -8.76 9.92 -2.75
C TYR A 341 -7.71 9.35 -1.81
N ASN A 342 -7.91 9.47 -0.50
CA ASN A 342 -6.97 8.98 0.49
C ASN A 342 -7.58 7.84 1.30
N LEU A 343 -6.97 6.66 1.23
CA LEU A 343 -7.37 5.50 2.01
C LEU A 343 -6.49 5.40 3.25
N TYR A 344 -7.12 5.45 4.43
CA TYR A 344 -6.49 5.14 5.70
C TYR A 344 -6.73 3.68 6.09
N GLY A 345 -5.67 3.03 6.50
CA GLY A 345 -5.67 1.65 6.98
C GLY A 345 -4.25 1.14 7.21
N SER A 346 -4.15 -0.12 7.56
CA SER A 346 -2.86 -0.81 7.74
C SER A 346 -2.88 -2.20 7.12
N THR A 347 -1.73 -2.87 7.09
CA THR A 347 -1.69 -4.26 6.60
C THR A 347 -2.52 -5.18 7.51
N GLU A 348 -2.72 -4.86 8.76
CA GLU A 348 -3.46 -5.67 9.74
C GLU A 348 -4.98 -5.51 9.63
N VAL A 349 -5.46 -4.26 9.54
CA VAL A 349 -6.89 -3.94 9.52
C VAL A 349 -7.47 -3.73 8.12
N SER A 350 -6.63 -3.78 7.08
CA SER A 350 -6.97 -3.45 5.70
C SER A 350 -7.29 -1.97 5.53
N PHE A 351 -8.50 -1.62 5.14
CA PHE A 351 -8.94 -0.23 5.09
C PHE A 351 -9.92 0.09 6.23
N ALA A 352 -9.76 1.26 6.81
CA ALA A 352 -10.62 1.78 7.87
C ALA A 352 -11.53 2.87 7.33
N THR A 353 -10.96 3.89 6.68
CA THR A 353 -11.70 5.02 6.12
C THR A 353 -11.15 5.43 4.76
N ILE A 354 -11.97 6.15 4.00
CA ILE A 354 -11.59 6.74 2.72
C ILE A 354 -12.05 8.20 2.71
N ALA A 355 -11.11 9.12 2.49
CA ALA A 355 -11.39 10.52 2.24
C ALA A 355 -11.58 10.75 0.75
N THR A 356 -12.71 11.34 0.38
CA THR A 356 -13.02 11.79 -0.99
C THR A 356 -12.45 13.19 -1.22
N PRO A 357 -12.35 13.68 -2.48
CA PRO A 357 -11.97 15.07 -2.75
C PRO A 357 -12.86 16.08 -2.01
N ALA A 358 -14.15 15.81 -1.89
CA ALA A 358 -15.08 16.67 -1.16
C ALA A 358 -14.78 16.70 0.35
N ASP A 359 -14.43 15.56 0.96
CA ASP A 359 -14.03 15.51 2.36
C ASP A 359 -12.74 16.30 2.59
N LEU A 360 -11.74 16.13 1.71
CA LEU A 360 -10.44 16.80 1.80
C LEU A 360 -10.55 18.32 1.57
N ARG A 361 -11.46 18.79 0.72
CA ARG A 361 -11.76 20.22 0.56
C ARG A 361 -12.46 20.79 1.79
N ALA A 362 -13.41 20.04 2.35
CA ALA A 362 -14.18 20.51 3.51
C ALA A 362 -13.36 20.46 4.81
N ALA A 363 -12.47 19.49 4.95
CA ALA A 363 -11.67 19.24 6.14
C ALA A 363 -10.29 18.70 5.76
N PRO A 364 -9.33 19.57 5.37
CA PRO A 364 -7.98 19.18 5.03
C PRO A 364 -7.32 18.33 6.13
N GLY A 365 -6.61 17.26 5.76
CA GLY A 365 -5.97 16.35 6.72
C GLY A 365 -6.87 15.23 7.27
N THR A 366 -8.18 15.22 6.94
CA THR A 366 -9.06 14.12 7.33
C THR A 366 -8.65 12.80 6.65
N ALA A 367 -8.83 11.70 7.38
CA ALA A 367 -8.75 10.35 6.84
C ALA A 367 -10.07 9.86 6.21
N GLY A 368 -11.14 10.68 6.26
CA GLY A 368 -12.43 10.40 5.63
C GLY A 368 -13.38 9.57 6.48
N ARG A 369 -14.22 8.77 5.83
CA ARG A 369 -15.31 8.01 6.46
C ARG A 369 -15.18 6.51 6.23
N PRO A 370 -15.69 5.68 7.15
CA PRO A 370 -15.76 4.25 6.95
C PRO A 370 -16.64 3.90 5.73
N PRO A 371 -16.14 3.08 4.79
CA PRO A 371 -16.96 2.54 3.71
C PRO A 371 -17.95 1.50 4.24
N ARG A 372 -19.00 1.20 3.48
CA ARG A 372 -20.00 0.19 3.87
C ARG A 372 -19.36 -1.15 4.20
N GLY A 373 -19.80 -1.79 5.27
CA GLY A 373 -19.21 -3.05 5.75
C GLY A 373 -17.94 -2.89 6.58
N THR A 374 -17.50 -1.65 6.81
CA THR A 374 -16.41 -1.35 7.73
C THR A 374 -16.94 -0.61 8.95
N THR A 375 -16.59 -1.09 10.13
CA THR A 375 -16.88 -0.46 11.42
C THR A 375 -15.59 0.13 11.96
N VAL A 376 -15.63 1.40 12.37
CA VAL A 376 -14.53 2.07 13.08
C VAL A 376 -15.09 2.62 14.37
N ARG A 377 -14.46 2.25 15.49
CA ARG A 377 -14.81 2.76 16.83
C ARG A 377 -13.55 3.20 17.55
N LEU A 378 -13.72 4.14 18.47
CA LEU A 378 -12.64 4.71 19.26
C LEU A 378 -12.82 4.32 20.72
N PHE A 379 -11.76 3.82 21.35
CA PHE A 379 -11.79 3.36 22.74
C PHE A 379 -10.71 4.05 23.57
N ASP A 380 -11.00 4.24 24.85
CA ASP A 380 -10.02 4.69 25.84
C ASP A 380 -9.09 3.54 26.31
N GLU A 381 -8.22 3.81 27.26
CA GLU A 381 -7.32 2.80 27.84
C GLU A 381 -8.05 1.72 28.64
N ALA A 382 -9.25 2.00 29.15
CA ALA A 382 -10.08 1.03 29.87
C ALA A 382 -10.88 0.13 28.91
N GLY A 383 -10.87 0.42 27.61
CA GLY A 383 -11.62 -0.32 26.58
C GLY A 383 -13.08 0.13 26.46
N GLU A 384 -13.42 1.31 26.99
CA GLU A 384 -14.74 1.91 26.85
C GLU A 384 -14.77 2.85 25.63
N GLU A 385 -15.89 2.88 24.90
CA GLU A 385 -16.04 3.73 23.72
C GLU A 385 -16.06 5.21 24.12
N VAL A 386 -15.17 6.02 23.50
CA VAL A 386 -15.10 7.45 23.78
C VAL A 386 -16.27 8.23 23.14
N PRO A 387 -16.72 9.34 23.74
CA PRO A 387 -17.75 10.19 23.12
C PRO A 387 -17.24 10.84 21.82
N GLN A 388 -18.19 11.20 20.95
CA GLN A 388 -17.87 11.90 19.69
C GLN A 388 -17.04 13.17 19.94
N GLY A 389 -15.98 13.34 19.16
CA GLY A 389 -15.05 14.45 19.27
C GLY A 389 -13.91 14.22 20.27
N ALA A 390 -14.00 13.20 21.11
CA ALA A 390 -12.90 12.81 21.99
C ALA A 390 -11.87 11.93 21.24
N VAL A 391 -10.61 12.07 21.63
CA VAL A 391 -9.52 11.25 21.11
C VAL A 391 -9.57 9.87 21.74
N GLY A 392 -9.42 8.82 20.92
CA GLY A 392 -9.35 7.45 21.39
C GLY A 392 -8.52 6.56 20.47
N ARG A 393 -8.23 5.37 20.91
CA ARG A 393 -7.52 4.32 20.17
C ARG A 393 -8.44 3.77 19.08
N ILE A 394 -7.95 3.69 17.84
CA ILE A 394 -8.74 3.32 16.66
C ILE A 394 -8.81 1.80 16.51
N PHE A 395 -10.03 1.27 16.52
CA PHE A 395 -10.32 -0.14 16.27
C PHE A 395 -11.20 -0.31 15.04
N VAL A 396 -10.91 -1.33 14.23
CA VAL A 396 -11.51 -1.53 12.91
C VAL A 396 -12.02 -2.96 12.76
N GLY A 397 -13.23 -3.10 12.21
CA GLY A 397 -13.84 -4.37 11.84
C GLY A 397 -14.29 -4.36 10.39
N ASN A 398 -13.82 -5.31 9.60
CA ASN A 398 -14.25 -5.60 8.23
C ASN A 398 -13.89 -7.04 7.85
N ASP A 399 -14.36 -7.49 6.68
CA ASP A 399 -14.12 -8.87 6.20
C ASP A 399 -12.69 -9.11 5.67
N MET A 400 -11.83 -8.07 5.64
CA MET A 400 -10.45 -8.14 5.14
C MET A 400 -9.38 -7.97 6.23
N LYS A 401 -9.75 -7.97 7.50
CA LYS A 401 -8.76 -7.96 8.58
C LYS A 401 -7.85 -9.19 8.50
N MET A 402 -6.61 -9.04 8.96
CA MET A 402 -5.66 -10.16 8.98
C MET A 402 -6.16 -11.31 9.87
N GLU A 403 -5.77 -12.54 9.52
CA GLU A 403 -6.02 -13.74 10.32
C GLU A 403 -4.99 -13.91 11.45
N GLY A 404 -3.84 -13.25 11.34
CA GLY A 404 -2.72 -13.27 12.29
C GLY A 404 -1.37 -13.08 11.58
N TYR A 405 -0.31 -13.05 12.38
CA TYR A 405 1.06 -12.96 11.86
C TYR A 405 1.67 -14.34 11.59
N THR A 406 2.50 -14.44 10.54
CA THR A 406 3.42 -15.58 10.39
C THR A 406 4.34 -15.64 11.61
N GLY A 407 4.40 -16.78 12.29
CA GLY A 407 5.14 -16.92 13.55
C GLY A 407 4.34 -16.62 14.82
N GLY A 408 3.03 -16.34 14.67
CA GLY A 408 2.09 -16.20 15.80
C GLY A 408 1.94 -14.77 16.32
N GLY A 409 0.93 -14.58 17.14
CA GLY A 409 0.51 -13.29 17.70
C GLY A 409 -0.54 -12.58 16.85
N ASN A 410 -1.22 -11.64 17.47
CA ASN A 410 -2.25 -10.80 16.85
C ASN A 410 -2.22 -9.41 17.49
N LYS A 411 -2.95 -8.47 16.89
CA LYS A 411 -3.26 -7.18 17.51
C LYS A 411 -4.35 -7.35 18.58
N GLU A 412 -4.46 -6.38 19.46
CA GLU A 412 -5.55 -6.30 20.45
C GLU A 412 -6.92 -6.29 19.76
N VAL A 413 -7.91 -6.92 20.38
CA VAL A 413 -9.28 -7.02 19.90
C VAL A 413 -10.24 -6.56 20.99
N ILE A 414 -11.10 -5.58 20.66
CA ILE A 414 -12.23 -5.13 21.52
C ILE A 414 -13.52 -5.26 20.69
N ASP A 415 -14.54 -5.89 21.22
CA ASP A 415 -15.84 -6.12 20.57
C ASP A 415 -15.74 -6.72 19.16
N GLY A 416 -14.72 -7.56 18.90
CA GLY A 416 -14.45 -8.16 17.59
C GLY A 416 -13.76 -7.21 16.59
N LEU A 417 -13.46 -5.98 16.98
CA LEU A 417 -12.69 -5.01 16.21
C LEU A 417 -11.21 -5.13 16.54
N LEU A 418 -10.36 -5.00 15.52
CA LEU A 418 -8.91 -5.12 15.63
C LEU A 418 -8.27 -3.74 15.80
N SER A 419 -7.33 -3.59 16.74
CA SER A 419 -6.57 -2.35 16.93
C SER A 419 -5.75 -2.01 15.67
N SER A 420 -5.86 -0.77 15.18
CA SER A 420 -4.97 -0.24 14.14
C SER A 420 -3.57 0.07 14.69
N GLY A 421 -3.48 0.36 16.00
CA GLY A 421 -2.30 0.89 16.67
C GLY A 421 -2.16 2.40 16.49
N ASP A 422 -3.23 3.07 16.08
CA ASP A 422 -3.29 4.52 15.93
C ASP A 422 -4.34 5.10 16.89
N VAL A 423 -4.25 6.39 17.16
CA VAL A 423 -5.23 7.19 17.91
C VAL A 423 -5.82 8.27 17.01
N GLY A 424 -7.04 8.71 17.29
CA GLY A 424 -7.71 9.72 16.50
C GLY A 424 -9.05 10.13 17.08
N HIS A 425 -9.74 11.00 16.36
CA HIS A 425 -11.07 11.47 16.73
C HIS A 425 -11.98 11.62 15.51
N PHE A 426 -13.28 11.59 15.73
CA PHE A 426 -14.28 11.93 14.71
C PHE A 426 -14.72 13.38 14.86
N ASP A 427 -14.76 14.13 13.75
CA ASP A 427 -15.38 15.43 13.73
C ASP A 427 -16.92 15.34 13.81
N PRO A 428 -17.64 16.48 13.98
CA PRO A 428 -19.11 16.49 14.05
C PRO A 428 -19.79 15.91 12.80
N ASP A 429 -19.13 15.94 11.65
CA ASP A 429 -19.63 15.41 10.39
C ASP A 429 -19.33 13.91 10.20
N GLY A 430 -18.65 13.27 11.17
CA GLY A 430 -18.30 11.85 11.15
C GLY A 430 -17.10 11.52 10.26
N ARG A 431 -16.20 12.48 10.01
CA ARG A 431 -14.90 12.25 9.37
C ARG A 431 -13.84 11.93 10.43
N LEU A 432 -13.05 10.91 10.18
CA LEU A 432 -11.95 10.51 11.05
C LEU A 432 -10.72 11.40 10.82
N PHE A 433 -10.10 11.83 11.91
CA PHE A 433 -8.75 12.39 11.94
C PHE A 433 -7.85 11.43 12.69
N VAL A 434 -6.66 11.14 12.14
CA VAL A 434 -5.65 10.30 12.79
C VAL A 434 -4.64 11.21 13.43
N ASP A 435 -4.65 11.27 14.76
CA ASP A 435 -3.83 12.19 15.54
C ASP A 435 -2.40 11.66 15.76
N GLY A 436 -2.19 10.34 15.63
CA GLY A 436 -0.88 9.73 15.73
C GLY A 436 -0.91 8.22 15.96
N ARG A 437 0.25 7.71 16.37
CA ARG A 437 0.42 6.32 16.79
C ARG A 437 0.23 6.20 18.28
N ASP A 438 -0.47 5.15 18.71
CA ASP A 438 -0.64 4.80 20.12
C ASP A 438 0.73 4.55 20.81
N ASP A 439 1.65 3.89 20.11
CA ASP A 439 3.01 3.58 20.55
C ASP A 439 4.04 4.72 20.33
N GLU A 440 3.64 5.83 19.72
CA GLU A 440 4.48 7.02 19.48
C GLU A 440 4.06 8.22 20.35
N MET A 441 3.01 8.09 21.14
CA MET A 441 2.58 9.14 22.07
C MET A 441 3.72 9.47 23.04
N ILE A 442 4.01 10.75 23.19
CA ILE A 442 5.06 11.28 24.06
C ILE A 442 4.41 11.77 25.34
N VAL A 443 4.80 11.21 26.50
CA VAL A 443 4.32 11.70 27.80
C VAL A 443 5.31 12.71 28.34
N SER A 444 5.02 14.00 28.18
CA SER A 444 5.90 15.10 28.59
C SER A 444 5.31 15.86 29.77
N GLY A 445 5.90 15.69 30.94
CA GLY A 445 5.44 16.37 32.16
C GLY A 445 4.04 15.98 32.62
N GLY A 446 3.59 14.76 32.29
CA GLY A 446 2.25 14.25 32.58
C GLY A 446 1.19 14.57 31.51
N GLU A 447 1.58 15.28 30.44
CA GLU A 447 0.72 15.60 29.31
C GLU A 447 1.00 14.68 28.13
N ASN A 448 -0.06 14.20 27.47
CA ASN A 448 0.03 13.37 26.28
C ASN A 448 0.20 14.25 25.05
N VAL A 449 1.31 14.07 24.33
CA VAL A 449 1.60 14.78 23.08
C VAL A 449 1.68 13.79 21.94
N PHE A 450 0.88 14.01 20.92
CA PHE A 450 0.99 13.25 19.69
C PHE A 450 1.95 13.99 18.75
N PRO A 451 3.09 13.37 18.37
CA PRO A 451 4.12 14.02 17.56
C PRO A 451 3.57 14.68 16.29
N ARG A 452 2.56 14.04 15.68
CA ARG A 452 2.02 14.44 14.41
C ARG A 452 1.46 15.86 14.38
N GLU A 453 0.78 16.32 15.43
CA GLU A 453 0.25 17.69 15.47
C GLU A 453 1.37 18.76 15.45
N VAL A 454 2.54 18.40 16.01
CA VAL A 454 3.71 19.26 15.97
C VAL A 454 4.41 19.17 14.62
N GLU A 455 4.48 17.95 14.05
CA GLU A 455 5.04 17.71 12.72
C GLU A 455 4.28 18.46 11.63
N ASP A 456 2.94 18.33 11.64
CA ASP A 456 2.06 19.00 10.68
C ASP A 456 2.20 20.54 10.80
N LEU A 457 2.19 21.09 12.02
CA LEU A 457 2.35 22.53 12.25
C LEU A 457 3.73 23.04 11.80
N LEU A 458 4.80 22.28 12.01
CA LEU A 458 6.13 22.65 11.55
C LEU A 458 6.26 22.56 10.02
N ALA A 459 5.61 21.57 9.41
CA ALA A 459 5.62 21.41 7.95
C ALA A 459 4.83 22.52 7.23
N ASP A 460 3.83 23.13 7.91
CA ASP A 460 3.05 24.25 7.37
C ASP A 460 3.79 25.62 7.48
N LEU A 461 4.99 25.65 8.10
CA LEU A 461 5.77 26.87 8.22
C LEU A 461 6.62 27.10 6.95
N ASP A 462 6.48 28.28 6.35
CA ASP A 462 7.29 28.69 5.20
C ASP A 462 8.79 28.47 5.45
N GLY A 463 9.45 27.75 4.55
CA GLY A 463 10.87 27.39 4.64
C GLY A 463 11.13 26.03 5.30
N VAL A 464 10.12 25.30 5.74
CA VAL A 464 10.24 23.92 6.22
C VAL A 464 9.76 22.96 5.13
N ALA A 465 10.65 22.11 4.62
CA ALA A 465 10.30 21.07 3.66
C ALA A 465 9.69 19.85 4.33
N GLU A 466 10.24 19.44 5.49
CA GLU A 466 9.79 18.26 6.23
C GLU A 466 10.09 18.38 7.72
N ALA A 467 9.25 17.77 8.56
CA ALA A 467 9.48 17.67 9.99
C ALA A 467 9.11 16.27 10.53
N ALA A 468 9.86 15.79 11.51
CA ALA A 468 9.56 14.61 12.29
C ALA A 468 9.87 14.85 13.77
N VAL A 469 9.01 14.39 14.67
CA VAL A 469 9.14 14.59 16.11
C VAL A 469 9.17 13.24 16.83
N ILE A 470 10.10 13.11 17.78
CA ILE A 470 10.19 11.94 18.65
C ILE A 470 10.21 12.36 20.12
N GLY A 471 9.79 11.44 20.99
CA GLY A 471 10.06 11.52 22.43
C GLY A 471 11.48 11.06 22.72
N VAL A 472 12.20 11.85 23.53
CA VAL A 472 13.49 11.48 24.10
C VAL A 472 13.44 11.60 25.61
N ASP A 473 14.17 10.73 26.31
CA ASP A 473 14.15 10.70 27.76
C ASP A 473 14.63 12.02 28.37
N ASP A 474 13.91 12.48 29.40
CA ASP A 474 14.17 13.71 30.15
C ASP A 474 13.96 13.47 31.64
N GLU A 475 14.97 13.79 32.46
CA GLU A 475 14.95 13.55 33.92
C GLU A 475 13.82 14.31 34.62
N LYS A 476 13.43 15.48 34.11
CA LYS A 476 12.43 16.35 34.73
C LYS A 476 11.00 16.06 34.28
N PHE A 477 10.82 15.67 33.02
CA PHE A 477 9.51 15.58 32.39
C PHE A 477 9.14 14.15 31.97
N GLY A 478 9.99 13.16 32.28
CA GLY A 478 9.87 11.79 31.80
C GLY A 478 10.32 11.69 30.34
N GLN A 479 9.65 12.41 29.46
CA GLN A 479 10.07 12.60 28.05
C GLN A 479 9.98 14.07 27.66
N ARG A 480 10.79 14.46 26.67
CA ARG A 480 10.71 15.75 25.96
C ARG A 480 10.64 15.53 24.46
N LEU A 481 10.08 16.50 23.76
CA LEU A 481 10.02 16.47 22.32
C LEU A 481 11.36 16.91 21.73
N LYS A 482 11.84 16.16 20.71
CA LYS A 482 12.93 16.54 19.82
C LYS A 482 12.41 16.52 18.38
N ALA A 483 12.60 17.62 17.65
CA ALA A 483 12.23 17.74 16.25
C ALA A 483 13.45 17.50 15.35
N PHE A 484 13.23 16.82 14.23
CA PHE A 484 14.16 16.72 13.11
C PHE A 484 13.53 17.44 11.92
N VAL A 485 14.22 18.43 11.38
CA VAL A 485 13.66 19.34 10.37
C VAL A 485 14.54 19.38 9.14
N VAL A 486 13.93 19.26 7.98
CA VAL A 486 14.55 19.53 6.69
C VAL A 486 14.05 20.89 6.21
N LEU A 487 14.95 21.78 5.90
CA LEU A 487 14.62 23.11 5.38
C LEU A 487 14.50 23.09 3.86
N GLU A 488 13.71 24.00 3.32
CA GLU A 488 13.71 24.28 1.88
C GLU A 488 15.02 24.93 1.45
N ASP A 489 15.37 24.80 0.18
CA ASP A 489 16.57 25.38 -0.40
C ASP A 489 16.60 26.91 -0.20
N GLY A 490 17.63 27.40 0.51
CA GLY A 490 17.81 28.80 0.80
C GLY A 490 17.06 29.34 2.01
N ALA A 491 16.28 28.52 2.71
CA ALA A 491 15.65 28.90 3.97
C ALA A 491 16.69 28.99 5.10
N ALA A 492 16.48 29.92 6.04
CA ALA A 492 17.38 30.19 7.15
C ALA A 492 16.65 30.26 8.49
N LEU A 493 15.79 29.26 8.76
CA LEU A 493 15.09 29.15 10.04
C LEU A 493 16.02 28.60 11.12
N THR A 494 15.84 29.09 12.34
CA THR A 494 16.56 28.62 13.52
C THR A 494 15.68 27.79 14.44
N GLU A 495 16.29 27.06 15.37
CA GLU A 495 15.55 26.33 16.43
C GLU A 495 14.60 27.27 17.20
N ALA A 496 15.03 28.53 17.45
CA ALA A 496 14.22 29.51 18.13
C ALA A 496 12.98 29.93 17.34
N ASP A 497 13.08 30.05 16.02
CA ASP A 497 11.97 30.40 15.13
C ASP A 497 10.92 29.28 15.13
N LEU A 498 11.37 28.02 14.99
CA LEU A 498 10.52 26.83 15.03
C LEU A 498 9.82 26.66 16.39
N GLY A 499 10.59 26.84 17.49
CA GLY A 499 10.05 26.80 18.84
C GLY A 499 9.03 27.92 19.12
N ALA A 500 9.29 29.14 18.62
CA ALA A 500 8.34 30.25 18.73
C ALA A 500 7.06 29.99 17.93
N HIS A 501 7.17 29.42 16.72
CA HIS A 501 6.02 29.07 15.89
C HIS A 501 5.13 28.03 16.60
N VAL A 502 5.70 26.95 17.11
CA VAL A 502 4.94 25.94 17.86
C VAL A 502 4.28 26.54 19.09
N LYS A 503 5.00 27.34 19.86
CA LYS A 503 4.49 27.98 21.08
C LYS A 503 3.37 28.99 20.83
N ALA A 504 3.35 29.62 19.66
CA ALA A 504 2.31 30.55 19.27
C ALA A 504 0.99 29.85 18.86
N ASN A 505 1.07 28.61 18.39
CA ASN A 505 -0.07 27.88 17.80
C ASN A 505 -0.53 26.66 18.62
N LEU A 506 0.33 26.10 19.48
CA LEU A 506 0.02 24.94 20.32
C LEU A 506 0.34 25.23 21.80
N ALA A 507 -0.12 24.34 22.67
CA ALA A 507 0.20 24.41 24.08
C ALA A 507 1.73 24.35 24.31
N SER A 508 2.25 25.13 25.26
CA SER A 508 3.69 25.30 25.47
C SER A 508 4.47 24.01 25.76
N TYR A 509 3.80 23.00 26.35
CA TYR A 509 4.41 21.69 26.62
C TYR A 509 4.63 20.85 25.33
N LYS A 510 4.02 21.21 24.21
CA LYS A 510 4.19 20.61 22.88
C LYS A 510 5.38 21.18 22.11
N THR A 511 6.02 22.23 22.63
CA THR A 511 7.17 22.83 21.97
C THR A 511 8.37 21.89 22.03
N PRO A 512 8.99 21.51 20.91
CA PRO A 512 10.24 20.78 20.90
C PRO A 512 11.32 21.55 21.69
N ARG A 513 12.05 20.85 22.54
CA ARG A 513 13.13 21.43 23.34
C ARG A 513 14.50 21.31 22.67
N GLU A 514 14.54 20.63 21.57
CA GLU A 514 15.72 20.42 20.76
C GLU A 514 15.28 20.26 19.30
N VAL A 515 16.00 20.91 18.39
CA VAL A 515 15.78 20.77 16.94
C VAL A 515 17.11 20.37 16.30
N GLU A 516 17.07 19.32 15.48
CA GLU A 516 18.18 18.88 14.66
C GLU A 516 17.82 19.07 13.19
N PHE A 517 18.64 19.83 12.46
CA PHE A 517 18.46 20.02 11.03
C PHE A 517 19.14 18.90 10.25
N LEU A 518 18.43 18.34 9.27
CA LEU A 518 18.90 17.25 8.41
C LEU A 518 18.78 17.66 6.94
N ASP A 519 19.60 17.04 6.08
CA ASP A 519 19.46 17.18 4.63
C ASP A 519 18.24 16.37 4.11
N GLU A 520 17.93 15.23 4.75
CA GLU A 520 16.76 14.41 4.45
C GLU A 520 16.32 13.59 5.67
N LEU A 521 15.01 13.29 5.77
CA LEU A 521 14.48 12.36 6.76
C LEU A 521 14.64 10.89 6.29
N PRO A 522 15.07 9.96 7.17
CA PRO A 522 15.16 8.54 6.81
C PRO A 522 13.76 7.98 6.54
N ARG A 523 13.59 7.30 5.39
CA ARG A 523 12.29 6.76 4.95
C ARG A 523 12.38 5.32 4.49
N ASN A 524 11.27 4.60 4.62
CA ASN A 524 11.11 3.28 3.99
C ASN A 524 10.65 3.42 2.52
N ALA A 525 10.51 2.27 1.84
CA ALA A 525 10.08 2.21 0.43
C ALA A 525 8.68 2.79 0.15
N THR A 526 7.82 2.91 1.17
CA THR A 526 6.51 3.57 1.06
C THR A 526 6.55 5.05 1.38
N GLY A 527 7.75 5.61 1.64
CA GLY A 527 7.92 7.00 2.01
C GLY A 527 7.62 7.32 3.47
N LYS A 528 7.33 6.31 4.31
CA LYS A 528 7.11 6.51 5.74
C LYS A 528 8.44 6.82 6.44
N VAL A 529 8.46 7.89 7.26
CA VAL A 529 9.61 8.27 8.07
C VAL A 529 9.96 7.15 9.07
N LEU A 530 11.24 6.80 9.14
CA LEU A 530 11.77 5.77 10.03
C LEU A 530 12.19 6.38 11.38
N LYS A 531 11.22 6.72 12.25
CA LYS A 531 11.48 7.32 13.58
C LYS A 531 12.42 6.48 14.45
N ARG A 532 12.49 5.17 14.22
CA ARG A 532 13.47 4.29 14.88
C ARG A 532 14.91 4.70 14.57
N GLU A 533 15.20 5.08 13.35
CA GLU A 533 16.55 5.53 12.95
C GLU A 533 16.87 6.90 13.55
N LEU A 534 15.86 7.78 13.67
CA LEU A 534 16.01 9.06 14.37
C LEU A 534 16.30 8.83 15.87
N ARG A 535 15.61 7.89 16.52
CA ARG A 535 15.90 7.52 17.92
C ARG A 535 17.30 6.90 18.09
N ALA A 536 17.77 6.09 17.14
CA ALA A 536 19.10 5.51 17.18
C ALA A 536 20.21 6.57 17.06
N ARG A 537 20.01 7.63 16.28
CA ARG A 537 20.94 8.78 16.20
C ARG A 537 21.09 9.46 17.57
N GLU A 538 19.98 9.68 18.27
CA GLU A 538 19.99 10.28 19.62
C GLU A 538 20.79 9.45 20.63
N THR A 539 20.62 8.12 20.61
CA THR A 539 21.35 7.22 21.50
C THR A 539 22.86 7.20 21.24
N ASN A 540 23.26 7.23 19.98
CA ASN A 540 24.68 7.25 19.56
C ASN A 540 25.35 8.62 19.84
N GLY A 541 24.61 9.72 19.74
CA GLY A 541 25.12 11.07 20.04
C GLY A 541 25.41 11.30 21.53
N ARG A 542 24.71 10.60 22.44
CA ARG A 542 24.95 10.66 23.89
C ARG A 542 26.15 9.82 24.37
N GLY A 543 26.62 8.86 23.58
CA GLY A 543 27.79 8.03 23.89
C GLY A 543 29.13 8.64 23.50
N ALA A 544 29.12 9.81 22.85
CA ALA A 544 30.31 10.51 22.35
C ALA A 544 30.62 11.84 23.10
N GLN A 545 29.96 12.12 24.22
CA GLN A 545 30.27 13.28 25.10
C GLN A 545 30.87 12.82 26.43
#